data_9ebb98b340c07baff82d1321b6b8125e
#
_entry.id   9ebb98b340c07baff82d1321b6b8125e
#
_cell.length_a   1.000
_cell.length_b   1.000
_cell.length_c   1.000
_cell.angle_alpha   90.00
_cell.angle_beta   90.00
_cell.angle_gamma   90.00
#
_symmetry.space_group_name_H-M   'P 1'
#
loop_
_entity.id
_entity.type
_entity.pdbx_description
1 polymer ?
#
loop_
_entity_poly.entity_id
_entity_poly.type
_entity_poly.pdbx_seq_one_letter_code
_entity_poly.pdbx_strand_id
1 'polypeptide(L)'
;QESLLLRLCQERLKYQLPPCITEAMEPLFSASKTALNENGKSAKTREWLQKVAFVSDTVPMMPPKIKPRIFNAVSEALYRDSKLRVKFHNSRGEENEAVVSPLGLVQQVQRLYLICQFEGYNNIRHLALHRMDEAEVTAFPPVRPQDFSLSQYVASRHFNYSNGGKIHLLIEFTNPETAVNLSETPFNPTQTLQQLEDGAWRLEADMDDTVQLTGWIEAWRERGGFRKVEKTPIEA
;
A
#
# COMPACT_ATOMS: atom_id res chain seq x y z
N GLN A 1 22.06 11.76 -13.61
CA GLN A 1 21.59 11.14 -12.35
C GLN A 1 20.08 10.87 -12.37
N GLU A 2 19.27 11.86 -12.75
CA GLU A 2 17.80 11.76 -12.80
C GLU A 2 17.32 10.58 -13.66
N SER A 3 17.88 10.42 -14.86
CA SER A 3 17.51 9.30 -15.76
C SER A 3 17.82 7.92 -15.15
N LEU A 4 18.89 7.82 -14.36
CA LEU A 4 19.22 6.59 -13.63
C LEU A 4 18.21 6.30 -12.52
N LEU A 5 17.86 7.34 -11.75
CA LEU A 5 16.85 7.20 -10.68
C LEU A 5 15.48 6.83 -11.25
N LEU A 6 15.07 7.42 -12.38
CA LEU A 6 13.82 7.06 -13.05
C LEU A 6 13.81 5.58 -13.49
N ARG A 7 14.94 5.06 -13.99
CA ARG A 7 15.04 3.64 -14.34
C ARG A 7 14.94 2.73 -13.11
N LEU A 8 15.58 3.08 -12.00
CA LEU A 8 15.43 2.35 -10.74
C LEU A 8 13.99 2.38 -10.22
N CYS A 9 13.35 3.56 -10.29
CA CYS A 9 11.93 3.68 -9.96
C CYS A 9 11.07 2.79 -10.85
N GLN A 10 11.29 2.77 -12.16
CA GLN A 10 10.56 1.91 -13.09
C GLN A 10 10.69 0.44 -12.71
N GLU A 11 11.89 -0.05 -12.46
CA GLU A 11 12.11 -1.45 -12.08
C GLU A 11 11.46 -1.79 -10.73
N ARG A 12 11.51 -0.88 -9.75
CA ARG A 12 10.88 -1.07 -8.44
C ARG A 12 9.35 -1.06 -8.53
N LEU A 13 8.79 -0.15 -9.32
CA LEU A 13 7.36 0.08 -9.42
C LEU A 13 6.63 -0.86 -10.37
N LYS A 14 7.36 -1.50 -11.29
CA LYS A 14 6.81 -2.39 -12.33
C LYS A 14 5.80 -3.42 -11.82
N TYR A 15 6.01 -3.95 -10.62
CA TYR A 15 5.14 -4.95 -10.02
C TYR A 15 4.30 -4.41 -8.85
N GLN A 16 4.46 -3.14 -8.53
CA GLN A 16 3.76 -2.50 -7.42
C GLN A 16 2.62 -1.59 -7.89
N LEU A 17 2.76 -0.99 -9.08
CA LEU A 17 1.74 -0.12 -9.64
C LEU A 17 0.82 -0.87 -10.60
N PRO A 18 -0.46 -0.48 -10.67
CA PRO A 18 -1.36 -0.93 -11.70
C PRO A 18 -0.84 -0.58 -13.11
N PRO A 19 -1.07 -1.44 -14.12
CA PRO A 19 -0.60 -1.22 -15.49
C PRO A 19 -0.97 0.15 -16.07
N CYS A 20 -2.16 0.65 -15.78
CA CYS A 20 -2.61 1.97 -16.28
C CYS A 20 -1.73 3.14 -15.78
N ILE A 21 -1.16 3.04 -14.57
CA ILE A 21 -0.22 4.06 -14.05
C ILE A 21 1.14 3.90 -14.71
N THR A 22 1.65 2.67 -14.85
CA THR A 22 2.93 2.42 -15.52
C THR A 22 2.88 2.82 -16.98
N GLU A 23 1.77 2.60 -17.68
CA GLU A 23 1.52 3.04 -19.04
C GLU A 23 1.50 4.58 -19.14
N ALA A 24 0.85 5.27 -18.21
CA ALA A 24 0.84 6.74 -18.17
C ALA A 24 2.23 7.35 -17.91
N MET A 25 3.10 6.61 -17.22
CA MET A 25 4.49 7.01 -16.94
C MET A 25 5.47 6.63 -18.07
N GLU A 26 5.06 5.80 -19.04
CA GLU A 26 5.93 5.29 -20.10
C GLU A 26 6.65 6.37 -20.90
N PRO A 27 6.04 7.53 -21.25
CA PRO A 27 6.76 8.61 -21.93
C PRO A 27 7.98 9.13 -21.15
N LEU A 28 7.86 9.24 -19.80
CA LEU A 28 8.96 9.66 -18.93
C LEU A 28 10.08 8.61 -18.87
N PHE A 29 9.71 7.35 -18.79
CA PHE A 29 10.66 6.25 -18.76
C PHE A 29 11.37 6.09 -20.11
N SER A 30 10.67 6.26 -21.22
CA SER A 30 11.24 6.22 -22.57
C SER A 30 12.19 7.39 -22.81
N ALA A 31 11.83 8.61 -22.41
CA ALA A 31 12.71 9.77 -22.48
C ALA A 31 13.98 9.57 -21.64
N SER A 32 13.84 9.01 -20.43
CA SER A 32 14.96 8.64 -19.57
C SER A 32 15.91 7.63 -20.24
N LYS A 33 15.36 6.62 -20.89
CA LYS A 33 16.12 5.60 -21.63
C LYS A 33 16.90 6.20 -22.79
N THR A 34 16.27 7.10 -23.55
CA THR A 34 16.90 7.81 -24.67
C THR A 34 18.06 8.69 -24.17
N ALA A 35 17.83 9.50 -23.14
CA ALA A 35 18.85 10.35 -22.53
C ALA A 35 20.07 9.55 -21.99
N LEU A 36 19.85 8.34 -21.47
CA LEU A 36 20.93 7.46 -21.04
C LEU A 36 21.71 6.87 -22.22
N ASN A 37 21.09 6.69 -23.38
CA ASN A 37 21.74 6.13 -24.57
C ASN A 37 22.58 7.19 -25.32
N GLU A 38 22.12 8.45 -25.36
CA GLU A 38 22.75 9.54 -26.12
C GLU A 38 24.04 10.08 -25.47
N ASN A 39 24.16 10.01 -24.15
CA ASN A 39 25.24 10.68 -23.39
C ASN A 39 26.57 9.91 -23.27
N GLY A 40 26.86 8.92 -24.12
CA GLY A 40 28.17 8.21 -24.17
C GLY A 40 28.62 7.51 -22.86
N LYS A 41 27.98 7.83 -21.73
CA LYS A 41 28.18 7.18 -20.42
C LYS A 41 27.32 5.91 -20.26
N SER A 42 26.63 5.54 -21.32
CA SER A 42 25.54 4.55 -21.31
C SER A 42 25.97 3.12 -21.03
N ALA A 43 27.20 2.74 -21.38
CA ALA A 43 27.67 1.38 -21.16
C ALA A 43 27.84 1.06 -19.66
N LYS A 44 28.53 1.92 -18.92
CA LYS A 44 28.71 1.77 -17.46
C LYS A 44 27.41 1.88 -16.70
N THR A 45 26.49 2.76 -17.11
CA THR A 45 25.18 2.94 -16.49
C THR A 45 24.28 1.72 -16.72
N ARG A 46 24.28 1.16 -17.94
CA ARG A 46 23.56 -0.09 -18.24
C ARG A 46 24.11 -1.27 -17.47
N GLU A 47 25.43 -1.39 -17.41
CA GLU A 47 26.11 -2.41 -16.63
C GLU A 47 25.78 -2.29 -15.13
N TRP A 48 25.71 -1.07 -14.60
CA TRP A 48 25.32 -0.82 -13.22
C TRP A 48 23.87 -1.21 -12.94
N LEU A 49 22.93 -0.87 -13.84
CA LEU A 49 21.52 -1.27 -13.71
C LEU A 49 21.31 -2.79 -13.70
N GLN A 50 22.17 -3.53 -14.40
CA GLN A 50 22.14 -5.00 -14.36
C GLN A 50 22.65 -5.61 -13.04
N LYS A 51 23.35 -4.79 -12.24
CA LYS A 51 23.89 -5.20 -10.92
C LYS A 51 22.95 -4.86 -9.77
N VAL A 52 21.80 -4.23 -10.05
CA VAL A 52 20.80 -3.84 -9.04
C VAL A 52 19.52 -4.63 -9.28
N ALA A 53 19.05 -5.31 -8.25
CA ALA A 53 17.79 -6.05 -8.27
C ALA A 53 16.98 -5.73 -7.00
N PHE A 54 15.67 -5.81 -7.13
CA PHE A 54 14.74 -5.66 -6.01
C PHE A 54 14.04 -7.00 -5.77
N VAL A 55 14.11 -7.49 -4.55
CA VAL A 55 13.43 -8.71 -4.13
C VAL A 55 12.29 -8.31 -3.20
N SER A 56 11.10 -8.86 -3.44
CA SER A 56 9.96 -8.66 -2.54
C SER A 56 10.09 -9.62 -1.36
N ASP A 57 9.78 -9.14 -0.19
CA ASP A 57 9.67 -9.93 1.04
C ASP A 57 8.31 -10.62 1.19
N THR A 58 7.37 -10.31 0.30
CA THR A 58 6.03 -10.89 0.26
C THR A 58 5.84 -11.82 -0.93
N VAL A 59 4.84 -12.71 -0.86
CA VAL A 59 4.45 -13.54 -2.00
C VAL A 59 4.09 -12.63 -3.18
N PRO A 60 4.76 -12.77 -4.34
CA PRO A 60 4.49 -11.93 -5.49
C PRO A 60 3.11 -12.23 -6.07
N MET A 61 2.20 -11.27 -5.95
CA MET A 61 0.87 -11.34 -6.54
C MET A 61 0.80 -10.47 -7.79
N MET A 62 0.12 -10.93 -8.82
CA MET A 62 -0.10 -10.10 -10.01
C MET A 62 -1.14 -9.00 -9.70
N PRO A 63 -0.87 -7.74 -10.09
CA PRO A 63 -1.84 -6.67 -9.93
C PRO A 63 -3.09 -6.95 -10.79
N PRO A 64 -4.28 -6.63 -10.27
CA PRO A 64 -5.50 -6.76 -11.07
C PRO A 64 -5.50 -5.75 -12.23
N LYS A 65 -6.09 -6.15 -13.35
CA LYS A 65 -6.23 -5.27 -14.51
C LYS A 65 -7.29 -4.20 -14.24
N ILE A 66 -6.93 -2.95 -14.42
CA ILE A 66 -7.84 -1.80 -14.37
C ILE A 66 -7.98 -1.28 -15.80
N LYS A 67 -9.22 -1.09 -16.27
CA LYS A 67 -9.49 -0.50 -17.58
C LYS A 67 -8.98 0.95 -17.58
N PRO A 68 -8.13 1.38 -18.54
CA PRO A 68 -7.58 2.75 -18.53
C PRO A 68 -8.64 3.84 -18.44
N ARG A 69 -9.80 3.66 -19.11
CA ARG A 69 -10.93 4.59 -19.05
C ARG A 69 -11.46 4.79 -17.62
N ILE A 70 -11.46 3.73 -16.78
CA ILE A 70 -11.90 3.83 -15.38
C ILE A 70 -10.92 4.66 -14.57
N PHE A 71 -9.62 4.37 -14.70
CA PHE A 71 -8.59 5.14 -14.01
C PHE A 71 -8.63 6.62 -14.39
N ASN A 72 -8.76 6.91 -15.70
CA ASN A 72 -8.84 8.29 -16.19
C ASN A 72 -10.06 9.01 -15.65
N ALA A 73 -11.24 8.40 -15.71
CA ALA A 73 -12.48 8.99 -15.20
C ALA A 73 -12.41 9.26 -13.68
N VAL A 74 -11.87 8.32 -12.90
CA VAL A 74 -11.69 8.49 -11.45
C VAL A 74 -10.70 9.61 -11.16
N SER A 75 -9.56 9.65 -11.86
CA SER A 75 -8.53 10.69 -11.70
C SER A 75 -9.08 12.08 -12.08
N GLU A 76 -9.84 12.16 -13.18
CA GLU A 76 -10.47 13.39 -13.63
C GLU A 76 -11.52 13.88 -12.63
N ALA A 77 -12.37 12.99 -12.10
CA ALA A 77 -13.37 13.34 -11.11
C ALA A 77 -12.73 13.88 -9.81
N LEU A 78 -11.63 13.28 -9.36
CA LEU A 78 -10.86 13.76 -8.21
C LEU A 78 -10.20 15.12 -8.49
N TYR A 79 -9.63 15.30 -9.69
CA TYR A 79 -8.96 16.55 -10.08
C TYR A 79 -9.94 17.72 -10.24
N ARG A 80 -11.13 17.45 -10.80
CA ARG A 80 -12.17 18.49 -11.05
C ARG A 80 -13.12 18.69 -9.87
N ASP A 81 -12.94 17.96 -8.76
CA ASP A 81 -13.92 17.93 -7.67
C ASP A 81 -15.36 17.71 -8.20
N SER A 82 -15.56 16.59 -8.89
CA SER A 82 -16.85 16.24 -9.51
C SER A 82 -17.37 14.90 -8.99
N LYS A 83 -18.68 14.71 -8.94
CA LYS A 83 -19.29 13.40 -8.71
C LYS A 83 -18.99 12.46 -9.86
N LEU A 84 -18.99 11.17 -9.56
CA LEU A 84 -18.75 10.10 -10.52
C LEU A 84 -19.94 9.14 -10.51
N ARG A 85 -20.49 8.83 -11.70
CA ARG A 85 -21.43 7.71 -11.87
C ARG A 85 -20.61 6.46 -12.16
N VAL A 86 -20.88 5.38 -11.44
CA VAL A 86 -20.13 4.13 -11.56
C VAL A 86 -21.06 2.94 -11.67
N LYS A 87 -20.68 1.96 -12.54
CA LYS A 87 -21.19 0.58 -12.50
C LYS A 87 -20.07 -0.32 -12.06
N PHE A 88 -20.35 -1.18 -11.11
CA PHE A 88 -19.32 -2.01 -10.49
C PHE A 88 -19.90 -3.30 -9.93
N HIS A 89 -19.04 -4.30 -9.77
CA HIS A 89 -19.37 -5.52 -9.05
C HIS A 89 -18.88 -5.45 -7.60
N ASN A 90 -19.70 -5.86 -6.66
CA ASN A 90 -19.27 -6.02 -5.28
C ASN A 90 -18.39 -7.28 -5.10
N SER A 91 -17.98 -7.58 -3.86
CA SER A 91 -17.15 -8.76 -3.57
C SER A 91 -17.87 -10.10 -3.81
N ARG A 92 -19.19 -10.09 -3.95
CA ARG A 92 -20.01 -11.27 -4.26
C ARG A 92 -20.29 -11.42 -5.74
N GLY A 93 -19.80 -10.49 -6.59
CA GLY A 93 -20.05 -10.48 -8.02
C GLY A 93 -21.40 -9.87 -8.44
N GLU A 94 -22.14 -9.26 -7.52
CA GLU A 94 -23.40 -8.60 -7.81
C GLU A 94 -23.17 -7.25 -8.47
N GLU A 95 -23.86 -6.98 -9.58
CA GLU A 95 -23.81 -5.70 -10.28
C GLU A 95 -24.52 -4.60 -9.48
N ASN A 96 -23.91 -3.43 -9.45
CA ASN A 96 -24.45 -2.24 -8.79
C ASN A 96 -24.16 -1.00 -9.62
N GLU A 97 -25.04 -0.02 -9.52
CA GLU A 97 -24.85 1.30 -10.08
C GLU A 97 -25.02 2.35 -8.98
N ALA A 98 -24.18 3.37 -8.96
CA ALA A 98 -24.26 4.44 -7.98
C ALA A 98 -23.67 5.74 -8.52
N VAL A 99 -24.16 6.86 -7.97
CA VAL A 99 -23.48 8.16 -8.04
C VAL A 99 -22.72 8.34 -6.74
N VAL A 100 -21.43 8.64 -6.87
CA VAL A 100 -20.53 8.76 -5.72
C VAL A 100 -19.82 10.11 -5.70
N SER A 101 -19.49 10.59 -4.53
CA SER A 101 -18.60 11.72 -4.30
C SER A 101 -17.19 11.19 -4.05
N PRO A 102 -16.24 11.33 -4.99
CA PRO A 102 -14.85 10.94 -4.83
C PRO A 102 -14.17 11.75 -3.72
N LEU A 103 -13.48 11.09 -2.80
CA LEU A 103 -12.77 11.71 -1.69
C LEU A 103 -11.25 11.50 -1.76
N GLY A 104 -10.81 10.43 -2.42
CA GLY A 104 -9.40 10.12 -2.59
C GLY A 104 -9.16 8.79 -3.29
N LEU A 105 -7.91 8.56 -3.69
CA LEU A 105 -7.43 7.32 -4.29
C LEU A 105 -6.38 6.72 -3.38
N VAL A 106 -6.54 5.45 -3.03
CA VAL A 106 -5.61 4.74 -2.15
C VAL A 106 -5.16 3.45 -2.80
N GLN A 107 -3.86 3.24 -2.81
CA GLN A 107 -3.28 1.96 -3.18
C GLN A 107 -2.99 1.13 -1.93
N GLN A 108 -3.56 -0.07 -1.89
CA GLN A 108 -3.24 -1.08 -0.89
C GLN A 108 -2.61 -2.29 -1.60
N VAL A 109 -1.33 -2.50 -1.34
CA VAL A 109 -0.51 -3.50 -2.04
C VAL A 109 -0.62 -3.29 -3.56
N GLN A 110 -1.32 -4.14 -4.29
CA GLN A 110 -1.45 -4.08 -5.76
C GLN A 110 -2.84 -3.63 -6.22
N ARG A 111 -3.72 -3.24 -5.30
CA ARG A 111 -5.10 -2.84 -5.61
C ARG A 111 -5.28 -1.34 -5.39
N LEU A 112 -5.96 -0.69 -6.34
CA LEU A 112 -6.40 0.70 -6.20
C LEU A 112 -7.85 0.75 -5.74
N TYR A 113 -8.11 1.62 -4.77
CA TYR A 113 -9.43 1.86 -4.22
C TYR A 113 -9.78 3.34 -4.32
N LEU A 114 -10.95 3.63 -4.86
CA LEU A 114 -11.58 4.93 -4.73
C LEU A 114 -12.25 5.01 -3.36
N ILE A 115 -11.81 5.97 -2.56
CA ILE A 115 -12.48 6.35 -1.32
C ILE A 115 -13.58 7.31 -1.71
N CYS A 116 -14.82 6.99 -1.38
CA CYS A 116 -15.96 7.76 -1.80
C CYS A 116 -17.12 7.68 -0.82
N GLN A 117 -18.04 8.60 -0.96
CA GLN A 117 -19.34 8.59 -0.31
C GLN A 117 -20.43 8.40 -1.36
N PHE A 118 -21.34 7.47 -1.15
CA PHE A 118 -22.46 7.22 -2.05
C PHE A 118 -23.53 8.29 -1.84
N GLU A 119 -24.19 8.69 -2.91
CA GLU A 119 -25.31 9.61 -2.83
C GLU A 119 -26.43 9.03 -1.95
N GLY A 120 -26.93 9.84 -1.02
CA GLY A 120 -27.93 9.40 -0.03
C GLY A 120 -27.37 8.64 1.19
N TYR A 121 -26.04 8.45 1.29
CA TYR A 121 -25.41 7.78 2.41
C TYR A 121 -24.33 8.64 3.05
N ASN A 122 -24.19 8.55 4.37
CA ASN A 122 -23.18 9.32 5.11
C ASN A 122 -21.87 8.54 5.37
N ASN A 123 -21.84 7.24 5.09
CA ASN A 123 -20.68 6.42 5.33
C ASN A 123 -19.70 6.43 4.16
N ILE A 124 -18.42 6.46 4.48
CA ILE A 124 -17.34 6.35 3.50
C ILE A 124 -17.19 4.89 3.09
N ARG A 125 -17.01 4.65 1.81
CA ARG A 125 -16.83 3.30 1.22
C ARG A 125 -15.60 3.25 0.35
N HIS A 126 -15.12 2.03 0.12
CA HIS A 126 -13.98 1.72 -0.74
C HIS A 126 -14.49 0.97 -1.97
N LEU A 127 -14.33 1.57 -3.13
CA LEU A 127 -14.62 0.92 -4.40
C LEU A 127 -13.32 0.51 -5.09
N ALA A 128 -13.14 -0.79 -5.30
CA ALA A 128 -11.96 -1.28 -6.02
C ALA A 128 -12.08 -0.95 -7.52
N LEU A 129 -11.10 -0.23 -8.08
CA LEU A 129 -11.15 0.21 -9.48
C LEU A 129 -11.24 -0.94 -10.48
N HIS A 130 -10.59 -2.07 -10.19
CA HIS A 130 -10.63 -3.25 -11.06
C HIS A 130 -11.98 -3.96 -11.09
N ARG A 131 -12.90 -3.60 -10.20
CA ARG A 131 -14.28 -4.09 -10.17
C ARG A 131 -15.27 -3.12 -10.82
N MET A 132 -14.80 -1.98 -11.33
CA MET A 132 -15.64 -1.03 -12.04
C MET A 132 -15.73 -1.42 -13.53
N ASP A 133 -16.94 -1.45 -14.03
CA ASP A 133 -17.23 -1.68 -15.45
C ASP A 133 -17.35 -0.39 -16.23
N GLU A 134 -17.99 0.61 -15.63
CA GLU A 134 -18.16 1.94 -16.19
C GLU A 134 -17.88 3.00 -15.13
N ALA A 135 -17.35 4.13 -15.55
CA ALA A 135 -17.16 5.32 -14.75
C ALA A 135 -17.30 6.56 -15.62
N GLU A 136 -18.16 7.49 -15.23
CA GLU A 136 -18.47 8.71 -15.96
C GLU A 136 -18.45 9.91 -15.01
N VAL A 137 -17.64 10.91 -15.36
CA VAL A 137 -17.56 12.18 -14.60
C VAL A 137 -18.85 12.97 -14.84
N THR A 138 -19.47 13.42 -13.75
CA THR A 138 -20.68 14.24 -13.84
C THR A 138 -20.34 15.73 -13.74
N ALA A 139 -21.30 16.59 -14.07
CA ALA A 139 -21.15 18.04 -13.90
C ALA A 139 -21.42 18.53 -12.46
N PHE A 140 -21.77 17.63 -11.54
CA PHE A 140 -22.18 17.99 -10.19
C PHE A 140 -20.99 17.96 -9.22
N PRO A 141 -20.89 18.94 -8.29
CA PRO A 141 -19.86 18.93 -7.27
C PRO A 141 -20.05 17.77 -6.30
N PRO A 142 -18.97 17.21 -5.73
CA PRO A 142 -19.05 16.14 -4.76
C PRO A 142 -19.53 16.68 -3.42
N VAL A 143 -20.15 15.83 -2.62
CA VAL A 143 -20.37 16.09 -1.19
C VAL A 143 -19.13 15.60 -0.46
N ARG A 144 -18.44 16.49 0.24
CA ARG A 144 -17.26 16.16 1.03
C ARG A 144 -17.58 16.34 2.52
N PRO A 145 -17.35 15.32 3.36
CA PRO A 145 -17.50 15.50 4.82
C PRO A 145 -16.61 16.64 5.31
N GLN A 146 -17.09 17.47 6.23
CA GLN A 146 -16.48 18.74 6.61
C GLN A 146 -15.03 18.59 7.12
N ASP A 147 -14.74 17.52 7.85
CA ASP A 147 -13.42 17.26 8.45
C ASP A 147 -12.69 16.08 7.79
N PHE A 148 -13.04 15.73 6.54
CA PHE A 148 -12.40 14.61 5.87
C PHE A 148 -10.98 14.96 5.42
N SER A 149 -10.02 14.23 5.96
CA SER A 149 -8.63 14.20 5.51
C SER A 149 -8.26 12.79 5.07
N LEU A 150 -7.83 12.62 3.82
CA LEU A 150 -7.42 11.31 3.31
C LEU A 150 -6.26 10.71 4.10
N SER A 151 -5.28 11.53 4.50
CA SER A 151 -4.14 11.09 5.30
C SER A 151 -4.56 10.59 6.69
N GLN A 152 -5.46 11.30 7.38
CA GLN A 152 -6.02 10.85 8.65
C GLN A 152 -6.89 9.61 8.49
N TYR A 153 -7.69 9.54 7.41
CA TYR A 153 -8.51 8.39 7.11
C TYR A 153 -7.68 7.12 6.87
N VAL A 154 -6.57 7.23 6.15
CA VAL A 154 -5.63 6.12 5.95
C VAL A 154 -4.91 5.77 7.26
N ALA A 155 -4.46 6.77 8.02
CA ALA A 155 -3.80 6.58 9.30
C ALA A 155 -4.74 5.95 10.36
N SER A 156 -6.05 6.24 10.31
CA SER A 156 -7.05 5.64 11.20
C SER A 156 -7.46 4.20 10.83
N ARG A 157 -6.72 3.56 9.90
CA ARG A 157 -6.69 2.11 9.64
C ARG A 157 -7.90 1.50 8.97
N HIS A 158 -8.72 2.27 8.31
CA HIS A 158 -9.84 1.75 7.52
C HIS A 158 -9.40 0.76 6.41
N PHE A 159 -8.10 0.73 6.09
CA PHE A 159 -7.48 -0.21 5.14
C PHE A 159 -6.77 -1.40 5.78
N ASN A 160 -6.40 -1.28 7.04
CA ASN A 160 -5.85 -2.41 7.76
C ASN A 160 -7.03 -3.17 8.34
N TYR A 161 -7.13 -4.45 8.07
CA TYR A 161 -8.07 -5.30 8.77
C TYR A 161 -7.64 -5.31 10.25
N SER A 162 -8.15 -4.31 11.02
CA SER A 162 -7.84 -4.16 12.44
C SER A 162 -8.55 -5.24 13.22
N ASN A 163 -7.81 -5.93 14.07
CA ASN A 163 -8.37 -6.91 14.99
C ASN A 163 -8.86 -6.27 16.31
N GLY A 164 -8.63 -4.97 16.53
CA GLY A 164 -9.16 -4.38 17.76
C GLY A 164 -8.47 -3.15 18.33
N GLY A 165 -7.64 -2.42 17.65
CA GLY A 165 -7.06 -1.17 18.19
C GLY A 165 -5.55 -1.20 18.44
N LYS A 166 -5.07 -0.33 19.35
CA LYS A 166 -3.66 -0.30 19.73
C LYS A 166 -3.35 -1.35 20.77
N ILE A 167 -2.19 -1.97 20.64
CA ILE A 167 -1.68 -2.95 21.58
C ILE A 167 -0.23 -2.64 21.97
N HIS A 168 0.12 -3.02 23.17
CA HIS A 168 1.49 -3.28 23.56
C HIS A 168 1.82 -4.72 23.17
N LEU A 169 2.73 -4.89 22.19
CA LEU A 169 3.20 -6.18 21.74
C LEU A 169 4.45 -6.57 22.54
N LEU A 170 4.45 -7.77 23.11
CA LEU A 170 5.62 -8.37 23.73
C LEU A 170 5.92 -9.69 23.03
N ILE A 171 7.16 -9.86 22.56
CA ILE A 171 7.64 -11.12 21.98
C ILE A 171 8.94 -11.52 22.69
N GLU A 172 8.97 -12.75 23.22
CA GLU A 172 10.20 -13.37 23.69
C GLU A 172 10.63 -14.47 22.72
N PHE A 173 11.91 -14.51 22.40
CA PHE A 173 12.47 -15.45 21.43
C PHE A 173 13.93 -15.81 21.75
N THR A 174 14.39 -16.95 21.21
CA THR A 174 15.70 -17.53 21.51
C THR A 174 16.70 -17.40 20.36
N ASN A 175 16.23 -17.11 19.13
CA ASN A 175 17.13 -17.04 17.97
C ASN A 175 17.86 -15.68 17.92
N PRO A 176 19.20 -15.65 18.04
CA PRO A 176 19.97 -14.41 18.01
C PRO A 176 19.95 -13.71 16.63
N GLU A 177 19.78 -14.45 15.52
CA GLU A 177 19.65 -13.85 14.20
C GLU A 177 18.38 -13.02 14.09
N THR A 178 17.30 -13.44 14.78
CA THR A 178 16.06 -12.69 14.88
C THR A 178 16.28 -11.35 15.59
N ALA A 179 17.11 -11.33 16.65
CA ALA A 179 17.44 -10.09 17.35
C ALA A 179 18.19 -9.11 16.44
N VAL A 180 19.16 -9.60 15.66
CA VAL A 180 19.89 -8.77 14.67
C VAL A 180 18.91 -8.20 13.66
N ASN A 181 18.10 -9.02 13.01
CA ASN A 181 17.13 -8.59 12.00
C ASN A 181 16.15 -7.52 12.54
N LEU A 182 15.62 -7.72 13.75
CA LEU A 182 14.68 -6.79 14.37
C LEU A 182 15.34 -5.51 14.89
N SER A 183 16.64 -5.52 15.16
CA SER A 183 17.40 -4.31 15.48
C SER A 183 17.69 -3.46 14.23
N GLU A 184 17.95 -4.11 13.08
CA GLU A 184 18.23 -3.44 11.81
C GLU A 184 16.97 -2.89 11.14
N THR A 185 15.83 -3.56 11.35
CA THR A 185 14.52 -3.20 10.76
C THR A 185 13.42 -3.19 11.83
N PRO A 186 13.41 -2.18 12.72
CA PRO A 186 12.43 -2.09 13.79
C PRO A 186 11.01 -1.82 13.24
N PHE A 187 9.99 -2.30 13.95
CA PHE A 187 8.59 -2.03 13.61
C PHE A 187 8.26 -0.53 13.61
N ASN A 188 8.78 0.18 14.61
CA ASN A 188 8.54 1.60 14.78
C ASN A 188 9.48 2.18 15.87
N PRO A 189 9.46 3.51 16.12
CA PRO A 189 10.33 4.13 17.12
C PRO A 189 10.06 3.74 18.57
N THR A 190 8.94 3.10 18.90
CA THR A 190 8.65 2.64 20.26
C THR A 190 9.24 1.26 20.56
N GLN A 191 9.80 0.60 19.55
CA GLN A 191 10.38 -0.71 19.72
C GLN A 191 11.57 -0.68 20.67
N THR A 192 11.55 -1.55 21.66
CA THR A 192 12.70 -1.87 22.50
C THR A 192 13.12 -3.32 22.28
N LEU A 193 14.39 -3.62 22.41
CA LEU A 193 14.95 -4.95 22.29
C LEU A 193 16.03 -5.12 23.36
N GLN A 194 15.87 -6.12 24.24
CA GLN A 194 16.85 -6.41 25.28
C GLN A 194 17.10 -7.91 25.44
N GLN A 195 18.32 -8.27 25.82
CA GLN A 195 18.65 -9.62 26.15
C GLN A 195 18.27 -9.90 27.61
N LEU A 196 17.64 -11.05 27.86
CA LEU A 196 17.26 -11.53 29.18
C LEU A 196 18.40 -12.30 29.84
N GLU A 197 18.32 -12.52 31.16
CA GLU A 197 19.35 -13.25 31.93
C GLU A 197 19.55 -14.69 31.47
N ASP A 198 18.50 -15.32 30.91
CA ASP A 198 18.55 -16.68 30.37
C ASP A 198 19.10 -16.77 28.94
N GLY A 199 19.58 -15.62 28.39
CA GLY A 199 20.11 -15.53 27.04
C GLY A 199 19.08 -15.36 25.94
N ALA A 200 17.79 -15.42 26.23
CA ALA A 200 16.73 -15.10 25.29
C ALA A 200 16.61 -13.58 25.08
N TRP A 201 15.80 -13.18 24.09
CA TRP A 201 15.55 -11.80 23.77
C TRP A 201 14.09 -11.45 24.02
N ARG A 202 13.86 -10.21 24.45
CA ARG A 202 12.51 -9.62 24.57
C ARG A 202 12.43 -8.39 23.68
N LEU A 203 11.41 -8.38 22.82
CA LEU A 203 11.00 -7.24 22.04
C LEU A 203 9.69 -6.71 22.62
N GLU A 204 9.61 -5.40 22.76
CA GLU A 204 8.37 -4.68 23.11
C GLU A 204 8.16 -3.55 22.12
N ALA A 205 6.90 -3.33 21.72
CA ALA A 205 6.53 -2.23 20.82
C ALA A 205 5.04 -1.90 20.95
N ASP A 206 4.71 -0.61 20.93
CA ASP A 206 3.32 -0.16 20.83
C ASP A 206 2.93 -0.07 19.37
N MET A 207 1.90 -0.81 18.98
CA MET A 207 1.50 -0.89 17.59
C MET A 207 0.03 -1.25 17.41
N ASP A 208 -0.35 -1.35 16.18
CA ASP A 208 -1.71 -1.70 15.81
C ASP A 208 -1.90 -3.20 15.73
N ASP A 209 -2.95 -3.73 16.35
CA ASP A 209 -3.33 -5.11 16.12
C ASP A 209 -3.98 -5.26 14.74
N THR A 210 -3.25 -5.85 13.81
CA THR A 210 -3.67 -6.02 12.42
C THR A 210 -3.55 -7.48 11.99
N VAL A 211 -4.30 -7.85 10.96
CA VAL A 211 -4.17 -9.17 10.32
C VAL A 211 -2.74 -9.37 9.79
N GLN A 212 -2.11 -8.29 9.28
CA GLN A 212 -0.72 -8.33 8.80
C GLN A 212 0.26 -8.67 9.93
N LEU A 213 0.09 -8.04 11.10
CA LEU A 213 0.90 -8.37 12.29
C LEU A 213 0.70 -9.82 12.71
N THR A 214 -0.54 -10.29 12.73
CA THR A 214 -0.84 -11.69 13.06
C THR A 214 -0.18 -12.64 12.06
N GLY A 215 -0.30 -12.37 10.75
CA GLY A 215 0.36 -13.15 9.71
C GLY A 215 1.88 -13.14 9.83
N TRP A 216 2.48 -11.99 10.16
CA TRP A 216 3.91 -11.87 10.40
C TRP A 216 4.35 -12.70 11.63
N ILE A 217 3.64 -12.61 12.75
CA ILE A 217 3.93 -13.39 13.95
C ILE A 217 3.90 -14.89 13.64
N GLU A 218 2.88 -15.37 12.93
CA GLU A 218 2.77 -16.80 12.59
C GLU A 218 3.89 -17.25 11.65
N ALA A 219 4.26 -16.43 10.66
CA ALA A 219 5.36 -16.73 9.74
C ALA A 219 6.72 -16.80 10.45
N TRP A 220 6.89 -16.03 11.52
CA TRP A 220 8.14 -15.97 12.28
C TRP A 220 8.17 -16.89 13.49
N ARG A 221 7.05 -17.49 13.89
CA ARG A 221 6.92 -18.24 15.15
C ARG A 221 7.99 -19.33 15.31
N GLU A 222 8.12 -20.22 14.34
CA GLU A 222 9.13 -21.29 14.38
C GLU A 222 10.52 -20.78 14.01
N ARG A 223 10.62 -20.08 12.89
CA ARG A 223 11.89 -19.58 12.35
C ARG A 223 12.57 -18.60 13.30
N GLY A 224 11.80 -17.72 13.94
CA GLY A 224 12.28 -16.71 14.87
C GLY A 224 12.57 -17.25 16.27
N GLY A 225 12.17 -18.49 16.58
CA GLY A 225 12.32 -19.09 17.90
C GLY A 225 11.43 -18.42 18.96
N PHE A 226 10.21 -18.01 18.58
CA PHE A 226 9.26 -17.34 19.48
C PHE A 226 8.75 -18.30 20.55
N ARG A 227 9.07 -18.00 21.80
CA ARG A 227 8.60 -18.76 22.96
C ARG A 227 7.36 -18.13 23.63
N LYS A 228 7.21 -16.81 23.49
CA LYS A 228 6.11 -16.05 24.08
C LYS A 228 5.70 -14.93 23.14
N VAL A 229 4.40 -14.74 22.97
CA VAL A 229 3.82 -13.60 22.26
C VAL A 229 2.61 -13.13 23.06
N GLU A 230 2.61 -11.88 23.48
CA GLU A 230 1.51 -11.24 24.19
C GLU A 230 1.09 -9.97 23.47
N LYS A 231 -0.21 -9.75 23.42
CA LYS A 231 -0.84 -8.53 22.87
C LYS A 231 -1.74 -7.95 23.96
N THR A 232 -1.32 -6.88 24.58
CA THR A 232 -2.08 -6.20 25.62
C THR A 232 -2.74 -4.96 25.04
N PRO A 233 -4.08 -4.82 25.06
CA PRO A 233 -4.75 -3.61 24.59
C PRO A 233 -4.24 -2.36 25.33
N ILE A 234 -3.99 -1.29 24.60
CA ILE A 234 -3.69 0.03 25.16
C ILE A 234 -5.00 0.82 25.16
N GLU A 235 -5.44 1.22 26.34
CA GLU A 235 -6.59 2.12 26.48
C GLU A 235 -6.26 3.47 25.85
N ALA A 236 -7.24 4.03 25.11
CA ALA A 236 -7.08 5.28 24.35
C ALA A 236 -7.23 6.51 25.24
#